data_7aee50491f02342ca9f03de5dd79ceae
#
_entry.id   7aee50491f02342ca9f03de5dd79ceae
#
_cell.length_a   1.000
_cell.length_b   1.000
_cell.length_c   1.000
_cell.angle_alpha   90.00
_cell.angle_beta   90.00
_cell.angle_gamma   90.00
#
_symmetry.space_group_name_H-M   'P 1'
#
loop_
_entity.id
_entity.type
_entity.pdbx_description
1 polymer ?
#
loop_
_entity_poly.entity_id
_entity_poly.type
_entity_poly.pdbx_seq_one_letter_code
_entity_poly.pdbx_strand_id
1 'polypeptide(L)'
;GERFLDFEMGARRKVMIFNFELTDEEYARRVRLQYQKMAEDVAQVDTSLFFYKTYDGGAFSERWDGIENYCRLKDSKGAVVIVDNMYTSTERNLSDNSELRPVLKRIREISDEFKICFILVGHHNKNTVPEPININHIQGGKQLTMNADSVMQIAANVNDETVKCFKWTKSRYSGSSLHNKPLKLTLDDNLLYTRRGIIKSEIAYFTNMSEKMEIQALKSFIDIRLPDGAEFYTQEFTTFVAESNNFNNVSIITAKRWLKRLSEWNVIEKLGHGKYLVKNENLSDYDAVE
;
A
#
# COMPACT_ATOMS: atom_id res chain seq x y z
N GLY A 1 -12.29 10.84 21.34
CA GLY A 1 -12.41 10.94 19.88
C GLY A 1 -12.43 9.56 19.28
N GLU A 2 -13.26 9.36 18.30
CA GLU A 2 -13.28 8.12 17.54
C GLU A 2 -11.97 7.97 16.74
N ARG A 3 -11.48 6.74 16.57
CA ARG A 3 -10.28 6.43 15.78
C ARG A 3 -10.61 5.47 14.65
N PHE A 4 -10.02 5.69 13.50
CA PHE A 4 -10.05 4.76 12.38
C PHE A 4 -8.61 4.39 12.00
N LEU A 5 -8.28 3.11 12.04
CA LEU A 5 -6.91 2.61 11.80
C LEU A 5 -5.83 3.33 12.63
N ASP A 6 -6.15 3.73 13.87
CA ASP A 6 -5.34 4.58 14.79
C ASP A 6 -5.21 6.05 14.39
N PHE A 7 -5.86 6.50 13.34
CA PHE A 7 -5.98 7.92 13.04
C PHE A 7 -7.13 8.54 13.87
N GLU A 8 -6.87 9.69 14.46
CA GLU A 8 -7.93 10.45 15.09
C GLU A 8 -8.90 10.97 14.03
N MET A 9 -10.18 10.70 14.23
CA MET A 9 -11.23 11.17 13.34
C MET A 9 -11.47 12.66 13.60
N GLY A 10 -11.43 13.43 12.52
CA GLY A 10 -11.78 14.85 12.55
C GLY A 10 -13.29 15.10 12.57
N ALA A 11 -13.69 16.33 12.33
CA ALA A 11 -15.10 16.69 12.19
C ALA A 11 -15.76 15.91 11.03
N ARG A 12 -17.04 15.57 11.21
CA ARG A 12 -17.85 14.96 10.13
C ARG A 12 -17.85 15.88 8.90
N ARG A 13 -17.68 15.29 7.74
CA ARG A 13 -17.63 15.98 6.46
C ARG A 13 -18.60 15.32 5.48
N LYS A 14 -19.15 16.12 4.58
CA LYS A 14 -19.83 15.62 3.40
C LYS A 14 -18.83 14.85 2.54
N VAL A 15 -19.17 13.66 2.08
CA VAL A 15 -18.37 12.84 1.19
C VAL A 15 -19.11 12.65 -0.12
N MET A 16 -18.44 12.95 -1.22
CA MET A 16 -18.97 12.80 -2.56
C MET A 16 -18.04 11.87 -3.33
N ILE A 17 -18.57 10.78 -3.88
CA ILE A 17 -17.80 9.81 -4.66
C ILE A 17 -18.25 9.83 -6.10
N PHE A 18 -17.31 10.06 -7.00
CA PHE A 18 -17.47 9.96 -8.44
C PHE A 18 -16.78 8.68 -8.91
N ASN A 19 -17.60 7.71 -9.28
CA ASN A 19 -17.15 6.41 -9.74
C ASN A 19 -17.11 6.38 -11.28
N PHE A 20 -15.95 6.09 -11.85
CA PHE A 20 -15.69 5.98 -13.29
C PHE A 20 -15.27 4.57 -13.71
N GLU A 21 -15.30 3.60 -12.81
CA GLU A 21 -14.76 2.27 -13.05
C GLU A 21 -15.82 1.16 -12.99
N LEU A 22 -16.74 1.28 -12.03
CA LEU A 22 -17.74 0.26 -11.76
C LEU A 22 -19.10 0.64 -12.32
N THR A 23 -19.91 -0.34 -12.67
CA THR A 23 -21.33 -0.11 -12.97
C THR A 23 -22.10 0.36 -11.73
N ASP A 24 -23.24 1.02 -11.93
CA ASP A 24 -24.11 1.45 -10.84
C ASP A 24 -24.52 0.29 -9.92
N GLU A 25 -24.85 -0.86 -10.51
CA GLU A 25 -25.27 -2.06 -9.76
C GLU A 25 -24.16 -2.58 -8.87
N GLU A 26 -22.94 -2.73 -9.41
CA GLU A 26 -21.80 -3.24 -8.67
C GLU A 26 -21.40 -2.26 -7.55
N TYR A 27 -21.38 -0.95 -7.85
CA TYR A 27 -21.09 0.07 -6.86
C TYR A 27 -22.12 0.07 -5.72
N ALA A 28 -23.41 0.06 -6.07
CA ALA A 28 -24.49 0.01 -5.10
C ALA A 28 -24.47 -1.27 -4.24
N ARG A 29 -24.04 -2.41 -4.82
CA ARG A 29 -23.85 -3.67 -4.08
C ARG A 29 -22.76 -3.50 -3.02
N ARG A 30 -21.60 -2.94 -3.38
CA ARG A 30 -20.48 -2.71 -2.44
C ARG A 30 -20.88 -1.76 -1.31
N VAL A 31 -21.52 -0.64 -1.65
CA VAL A 31 -21.99 0.33 -0.66
C VAL A 31 -22.98 -0.31 0.32
N ARG A 32 -23.91 -1.16 -0.17
CA ARG A 32 -24.86 -1.85 0.71
C ARG A 32 -24.17 -2.80 1.70
N LEU A 33 -23.19 -3.59 1.26
CA LEU A 33 -22.46 -4.50 2.13
C LEU A 33 -21.73 -3.73 3.24
N GLN A 34 -21.02 -2.68 2.89
CA GLN A 34 -20.31 -1.84 3.85
C GLN A 34 -21.28 -1.15 4.82
N TYR A 35 -22.39 -0.60 4.29
CA TYR A 35 -23.39 0.07 5.08
C TYR A 35 -24.09 -0.86 6.09
N GLN A 36 -24.46 -2.07 5.67
CA GLN A 36 -25.07 -3.06 6.55
C GLN A 36 -24.18 -3.36 7.75
N LYS A 37 -22.89 -3.59 7.50
CA LYS A 37 -21.93 -3.85 8.58
C LYS A 37 -21.71 -2.63 9.48
N MET A 38 -21.56 -1.45 8.90
CA MET A 38 -21.42 -0.22 9.69
C MET A 38 -22.65 0.06 10.56
N ALA A 39 -23.86 -0.26 10.08
CA ALA A 39 -25.10 -0.07 10.83
C ALA A 39 -25.22 -1.05 12.02
N GLU A 40 -24.57 -2.21 11.98
CA GLU A 40 -24.46 -3.11 13.13
C GLU A 40 -23.56 -2.54 14.23
N ASP A 41 -22.50 -1.86 13.83
CA ASP A 41 -21.47 -1.36 14.76
C ASP A 41 -21.78 0.06 15.30
N VAL A 42 -22.64 0.82 14.60
CA VAL A 42 -22.97 2.21 14.93
C VAL A 42 -24.48 2.37 14.99
N ALA A 43 -25.00 2.85 16.11
CA ALA A 43 -26.44 3.01 16.38
C ALA A 43 -27.18 3.88 15.32
N GLN A 44 -26.47 4.75 14.62
CA GLN A 44 -27.03 5.58 13.55
C GLN A 44 -25.94 6.00 12.54
N VAL A 45 -26.08 5.59 11.28
CA VAL A 45 -25.26 6.05 10.17
C VAL A 45 -26.00 7.21 9.48
N ASP A 46 -25.39 8.38 9.47
CA ASP A 46 -25.94 9.56 8.80
C ASP A 46 -25.62 9.52 7.30
N THR A 47 -26.60 9.07 6.52
CA THR A 47 -26.48 9.00 5.05
C THR A 47 -26.64 10.34 4.36
N SER A 48 -27.11 11.37 5.06
CA SER A 48 -27.30 12.71 4.46
C SER A 48 -26.00 13.37 4.03
N LEU A 49 -24.88 12.91 4.57
CA LEU A 49 -23.54 13.39 4.26
C LEU A 49 -22.82 12.59 3.16
N PHE A 50 -23.46 11.52 2.65
CA PHE A 50 -22.85 10.65 1.66
C PHE A 50 -23.58 10.72 0.33
N PHE A 51 -22.85 11.02 -0.74
CA PHE A 51 -23.35 11.10 -2.11
C PHE A 51 -22.43 10.31 -3.03
N TYR A 52 -23.01 9.59 -3.97
CA TYR A 52 -22.23 8.98 -5.04
C TYR A 52 -22.88 9.20 -6.40
N LYS A 53 -22.06 9.18 -7.43
CA LYS A 53 -22.49 9.22 -8.82
C LYS A 53 -21.57 8.37 -9.68
N THR A 54 -22.14 7.49 -10.49
CA THR A 54 -21.45 6.74 -11.52
C THR A 54 -21.53 7.46 -12.85
N TYR A 55 -20.46 7.39 -13.64
CA TYR A 55 -20.38 7.97 -14.96
C TYR A 55 -20.10 6.90 -16.00
N ASP A 56 -21.03 6.75 -16.95
CA ASP A 56 -20.94 5.80 -18.04
C ASP A 56 -20.46 6.51 -19.33
N GLY A 57 -19.16 6.78 -19.41
CA GLY A 57 -18.58 7.43 -20.60
C GLY A 57 -18.61 8.97 -20.57
N GLY A 58 -18.51 9.61 -21.73
CA GLY A 58 -18.41 11.07 -21.90
C GLY A 58 -16.95 11.57 -22.02
N ALA A 59 -16.77 12.77 -22.63
CA ALA A 59 -15.46 13.39 -22.78
C ALA A 59 -14.90 13.89 -21.44
N PHE A 60 -13.56 14.02 -21.36
CA PHE A 60 -12.88 14.49 -20.15
C PHE A 60 -13.42 15.83 -19.62
N SER A 61 -13.61 16.82 -20.51
CA SER A 61 -14.14 18.12 -20.14
C SER A 61 -15.51 18.01 -19.48
N GLU A 62 -16.39 17.20 -20.06
CA GLU A 62 -17.76 16.99 -19.56
C GLU A 62 -17.76 16.30 -18.19
N ARG A 63 -16.84 15.36 -17.94
CA ARG A 63 -16.72 14.67 -16.65
C ARG A 63 -16.32 15.63 -15.53
N TRP A 64 -15.29 16.43 -15.74
CA TRP A 64 -14.83 17.39 -14.75
C TRP A 64 -15.75 18.58 -14.58
N ASP A 65 -16.38 19.05 -15.65
CA ASP A 65 -17.45 20.05 -15.58
C ASP A 65 -18.68 19.48 -14.85
N GLY A 66 -18.97 18.20 -15.04
CA GLY A 66 -19.99 17.48 -14.28
C GLY A 66 -19.70 17.42 -12.78
N ILE A 67 -18.44 17.12 -12.39
CA ILE A 67 -18.00 17.15 -10.99
C ILE A 67 -18.17 18.54 -10.40
N GLU A 68 -17.71 19.59 -11.10
CA GLU A 68 -17.85 20.98 -10.67
C GLU A 68 -19.31 21.39 -10.50
N ASN A 69 -20.14 21.13 -11.49
CA ASN A 69 -21.57 21.44 -11.44
C ASN A 69 -22.24 20.72 -10.27
N TYR A 70 -21.89 19.45 -10.02
CA TYR A 70 -22.42 18.71 -8.89
C TYR A 70 -21.96 19.30 -7.56
N CYS A 71 -20.71 19.71 -7.45
CA CYS A 71 -20.16 20.40 -6.27
C CYS A 71 -20.92 21.69 -6.00
N ARG A 72 -21.25 22.46 -7.04
CA ARG A 72 -22.02 23.71 -6.96
C ARG A 72 -23.45 23.46 -6.49
N LEU A 73 -24.14 22.48 -7.09
CA LEU A 73 -25.55 22.17 -6.79
C LEU A 73 -25.73 21.59 -5.36
N LYS A 74 -24.75 20.91 -4.83
CA LYS A 74 -24.82 20.22 -3.52
C LYS A 74 -24.23 21.00 -2.36
N ASP A 75 -23.83 22.25 -2.57
CA ASP A 75 -23.13 23.05 -1.56
C ASP A 75 -22.01 22.25 -0.90
N SER A 76 -21.00 21.94 -1.69
CA SER A 76 -19.91 21.03 -1.29
C SER A 76 -18.81 21.68 -0.46
N LYS A 77 -18.99 22.92 0.01
CA LYS A 77 -17.98 23.64 0.78
C LYS A 77 -17.46 22.80 1.96
N GLY A 78 -16.15 22.56 1.97
CA GLY A 78 -15.49 21.76 2.99
C GLY A 78 -15.72 20.24 2.88
N ALA A 79 -16.29 19.76 1.78
CA ALA A 79 -16.51 18.34 1.52
C ALA A 79 -15.20 17.61 1.17
N VAL A 80 -15.24 16.28 1.26
CA VAL A 80 -14.25 15.37 0.66
C VAL A 80 -14.83 14.84 -0.64
N VAL A 81 -14.11 14.99 -1.73
CA VAL A 81 -14.50 14.50 -3.06
C VAL A 81 -13.56 13.40 -3.48
N ILE A 82 -14.07 12.19 -3.67
CA ILE A 82 -13.33 11.00 -4.09
C ILE A 82 -13.60 10.78 -5.58
N VAL A 83 -12.52 10.64 -6.35
CA VAL A 83 -12.58 10.32 -7.80
C VAL A 83 -11.99 8.92 -7.99
N ASP A 84 -12.82 7.96 -8.30
CA ASP A 84 -12.48 6.55 -8.47
C ASP A 84 -12.78 6.08 -9.91
N ASN A 85 -11.79 5.96 -10.78
CA ASN A 85 -10.41 6.32 -10.56
C ASN A 85 -9.99 7.48 -11.48
N MET A 86 -8.81 8.01 -11.23
CA MET A 86 -8.29 9.14 -11.97
C MET A 86 -8.01 8.82 -13.43
N TYR A 87 -7.58 7.59 -13.75
CA TYR A 87 -7.22 7.20 -15.14
C TYR A 87 -8.43 7.10 -16.05
N THR A 88 -9.55 6.61 -15.54
CA THR A 88 -10.81 6.52 -16.29
C THR A 88 -11.59 7.85 -16.29
N SER A 89 -11.26 8.77 -15.38
CA SER A 89 -11.88 10.12 -15.36
C SER A 89 -11.35 11.04 -16.47
N THR A 90 -10.31 10.62 -17.21
CA THR A 90 -9.70 11.42 -18.27
C THR A 90 -9.24 10.55 -19.44
N GLU A 91 -9.30 11.08 -20.65
CA GLU A 91 -8.73 10.48 -21.84
C GLU A 91 -7.25 10.82 -22.04
N ARG A 92 -6.71 11.71 -21.19
CA ARG A 92 -5.33 12.17 -21.30
C ARG A 92 -4.35 11.13 -20.79
N ASN A 93 -3.17 11.10 -21.39
CA ASN A 93 -2.08 10.27 -20.90
C ASN A 93 -1.46 10.86 -19.62
N LEU A 94 -1.85 10.33 -18.47
CA LEU A 94 -1.37 10.80 -17.18
C LEU A 94 0.12 10.50 -16.92
N SER A 95 0.78 9.72 -17.79
CA SER A 95 2.23 9.53 -17.75
C SER A 95 2.98 10.68 -18.44
N ASP A 96 2.32 11.44 -19.30
CA ASP A 96 2.85 12.64 -19.93
C ASP A 96 2.57 13.87 -19.06
N ASN A 97 3.65 14.52 -18.63
CA ASN A 97 3.54 15.71 -17.78
C ASN A 97 2.85 16.89 -18.47
N SER A 98 2.90 16.98 -19.80
CA SER A 98 2.25 18.06 -20.57
C SER A 98 0.74 17.88 -20.56
N GLU A 99 0.25 16.66 -20.60
CA GLU A 99 -1.16 16.32 -20.53
C GLU A 99 -1.71 16.30 -19.09
N LEU A 100 -0.88 15.91 -18.13
CA LEU A 100 -1.23 15.86 -16.71
C LEU A 100 -1.42 17.25 -16.09
N ARG A 101 -0.59 18.23 -16.48
CA ARG A 101 -0.64 19.60 -15.90
C ARG A 101 -2.02 20.28 -15.99
N PRO A 102 -2.71 20.30 -17.13
CA PRO A 102 -4.04 20.90 -17.22
C PRO A 102 -5.07 20.22 -16.30
N VAL A 103 -4.96 18.87 -16.12
CA VAL A 103 -5.82 18.12 -15.24
C VAL A 103 -5.60 18.54 -13.79
N LEU A 104 -4.35 18.57 -13.33
CA LEU A 104 -4.01 19.00 -11.98
C LEU A 104 -4.38 20.45 -11.70
N LYS A 105 -4.23 21.33 -12.71
CA LYS A 105 -4.67 22.73 -12.61
C LYS A 105 -6.18 22.81 -12.39
N ARG A 106 -6.97 22.06 -13.18
CA ARG A 106 -8.42 22.04 -13.06
C ARG A 106 -8.88 21.53 -11.69
N ILE A 107 -8.27 20.45 -11.20
CA ILE A 107 -8.53 19.90 -9.86
C ILE A 107 -8.28 20.96 -8.80
N ARG A 108 -7.19 21.71 -8.91
CA ARG A 108 -6.86 22.77 -7.96
C ARG A 108 -7.84 23.93 -8.00
N GLU A 109 -8.24 24.37 -9.19
CA GLU A 109 -9.23 25.43 -9.37
C GLU A 109 -10.56 25.06 -8.67
N ILE A 110 -11.07 23.85 -8.90
CA ILE A 110 -12.29 23.36 -8.25
C ILE A 110 -12.09 23.24 -6.73
N SER A 111 -10.93 22.69 -6.30
CA SER A 111 -10.60 22.57 -4.88
C SER A 111 -10.59 23.93 -4.17
N ASP A 112 -9.99 24.94 -4.80
CA ASP A 112 -9.87 26.28 -4.23
C ASP A 112 -11.21 27.03 -4.23
N GLU A 113 -12.04 26.88 -5.27
CA GLU A 113 -13.36 27.50 -5.36
C GLU A 113 -14.30 26.98 -4.27
N PHE A 114 -14.41 25.66 -4.14
CA PHE A 114 -15.37 25.04 -3.21
C PHE A 114 -14.75 24.69 -1.84
N LYS A 115 -13.44 24.96 -1.64
CA LYS A 115 -12.72 24.58 -0.39
C LYS A 115 -12.86 23.11 -0.05
N ILE A 116 -12.79 22.24 -1.05
CA ILE A 116 -12.92 20.79 -0.93
C ILE A 116 -11.55 20.11 -0.89
N CYS A 117 -11.53 18.91 -0.32
CA CYS A 117 -10.38 18.01 -0.38
C CYS A 117 -10.64 16.94 -1.43
N PHE A 118 -9.81 16.84 -2.46
CA PHE A 118 -9.84 15.73 -3.40
C PHE A 118 -9.06 14.53 -2.90
N ILE A 119 -9.65 13.33 -3.01
CA ILE A 119 -8.98 12.04 -2.92
C ILE A 119 -9.03 11.42 -4.32
N LEU A 120 -7.87 11.31 -4.96
CA LEU A 120 -7.74 10.72 -6.28
C LEU A 120 -7.29 9.27 -6.13
N VAL A 121 -8.14 8.33 -6.51
CA VAL A 121 -7.81 6.91 -6.53
C VAL A 121 -7.01 6.62 -7.80
N GLY A 122 -5.93 5.87 -7.66
CA GLY A 122 -5.06 5.50 -8.77
C GLY A 122 -4.46 4.12 -8.58
N HIS A 123 -3.80 3.62 -9.60
CA HIS A 123 -3.18 2.30 -9.61
C HIS A 123 -1.66 2.37 -9.38
N HIS A 124 -1.10 1.27 -8.95
CA HIS A 124 0.33 1.04 -9.04
C HIS A 124 0.72 0.59 -10.44
N ASN A 125 1.96 0.88 -10.84
CA ASN A 125 2.55 0.25 -12.00
C ASN A 125 2.52 -1.27 -11.81
N LYS A 126 2.25 -2.00 -12.89
CA LYS A 126 2.33 -3.47 -12.87
C LYS A 126 3.79 -3.88 -12.76
N ASN A 127 4.28 -4.05 -11.53
CA ASN A 127 5.60 -4.60 -11.31
C ASN A 127 5.54 -6.11 -11.54
N THR A 128 6.52 -6.63 -12.27
CA THR A 128 6.68 -8.08 -12.51
C THR A 128 7.20 -8.80 -11.27
N VAL A 129 7.75 -8.06 -10.32
CA VAL A 129 8.29 -8.58 -9.06
C VAL A 129 7.61 -7.86 -7.90
N PRO A 130 7.04 -8.58 -6.92
CA PRO A 130 6.51 -7.97 -5.72
C PRO A 130 7.61 -7.20 -4.97
N GLU A 131 7.33 -5.96 -4.62
CA GLU A 131 8.27 -5.06 -3.98
C GLU A 131 7.61 -4.30 -2.83
N PRO A 132 8.38 -3.85 -1.81
CA PRO A 132 7.91 -2.95 -0.77
C PRO A 132 7.23 -1.71 -1.35
N ILE A 133 6.19 -1.23 -0.68
CA ILE A 133 5.45 -0.05 -1.13
C ILE A 133 6.37 1.17 -1.23
N ASN A 134 6.44 1.75 -2.43
CA ASN A 134 7.23 2.92 -2.74
C ASN A 134 6.39 3.93 -3.53
N ILE A 135 6.57 5.22 -3.24
CA ILE A 135 5.88 6.31 -3.94
C ILE A 135 6.13 6.32 -5.46
N ASN A 136 7.28 5.80 -5.90
CA ASN A 136 7.63 5.71 -7.32
C ASN A 136 6.85 4.61 -8.08
N HIS A 137 6.13 3.73 -7.36
CA HIS A 137 5.31 2.67 -7.97
C HIS A 137 3.92 3.17 -8.41
N ILE A 138 3.57 4.41 -8.09
CA ILE A 138 2.30 4.98 -8.53
C ILE A 138 2.36 5.19 -10.05
N GLN A 139 1.37 4.64 -10.74
CA GLN A 139 1.19 4.83 -12.18
C GLN A 139 0.94 6.33 -12.46
N GLY A 140 1.55 6.85 -13.54
CA GLY A 140 1.43 8.25 -13.92
C GLY A 140 2.73 9.03 -13.75
N GLY A 141 2.70 10.28 -14.15
CA GLY A 141 3.88 11.15 -14.07
C GLY A 141 4.26 11.52 -12.64
N LYS A 142 5.56 11.75 -12.40
CA LYS A 142 6.07 12.22 -11.10
C LYS A 142 5.32 13.46 -10.57
N GLN A 143 4.76 14.27 -11.45
CA GLN A 143 4.00 15.47 -11.08
C GLN A 143 2.73 15.14 -10.29
N LEU A 144 2.11 13.97 -10.50
CA LEU A 144 0.95 13.55 -9.72
C LEU A 144 1.30 13.47 -8.24
N THR A 145 2.34 12.71 -7.92
CA THR A 145 2.80 12.55 -6.53
C THR A 145 3.45 13.80 -5.96
N MET A 146 4.13 14.61 -6.79
CA MET A 146 4.73 15.89 -6.35
C MET A 146 3.67 16.90 -5.94
N ASN A 147 2.54 16.98 -6.65
CA ASN A 147 1.47 17.93 -6.35
C ASN A 147 0.53 17.46 -5.24
N ALA A 148 0.43 16.17 -4.98
CA ALA A 148 -0.37 15.66 -3.86
C ALA A 148 0.21 16.11 -2.51
N ASP A 149 -0.65 16.53 -1.59
CA ASP A 149 -0.26 16.89 -0.22
C ASP A 149 -0.03 15.64 0.63
N SER A 150 -0.75 14.57 0.33
CA SER A 150 -0.66 13.28 1.00
C SER A 150 -0.76 12.15 -0.02
N VAL A 151 -0.02 11.07 0.19
CA VAL A 151 -0.07 9.86 -0.63
C VAL A 151 -0.18 8.65 0.29
N MET A 152 -1.23 7.89 0.10
CA MET A 152 -1.50 6.63 0.79
C MET A 152 -1.54 5.51 -0.25
N GLN A 153 -0.95 4.38 0.07
CA GLN A 153 -0.86 3.25 -0.85
C GLN A 153 -1.32 1.98 -0.15
N ILE A 154 -2.02 1.13 -0.90
CA ILE A 154 -2.48 -0.18 -0.45
C ILE A 154 -1.99 -1.22 -1.45
N ALA A 155 -1.40 -2.31 -0.95
CA ALA A 155 -0.97 -3.42 -1.79
C ALA A 155 -1.35 -4.75 -1.13
N ALA A 156 -1.68 -5.76 -1.95
CA ALA A 156 -2.02 -7.09 -1.47
C ALA A 156 -0.77 -7.84 -0.98
N ASN A 157 -0.96 -8.75 -0.04
CA ASN A 157 0.03 -9.76 0.27
C ASN A 157 0.14 -10.76 -0.90
N VAL A 158 1.32 -11.34 -1.12
CA VAL A 158 1.54 -12.28 -2.23
C VAL A 158 0.88 -13.65 -2.00
N ASN A 159 0.66 -14.02 -0.75
CA ASN A 159 0.10 -15.32 -0.37
C ASN A 159 -1.37 -15.26 0.03
N ASP A 160 -1.90 -14.07 0.32
CA ASP A 160 -3.27 -13.88 0.80
C ASP A 160 -3.83 -12.53 0.33
N GLU A 161 -4.75 -12.57 -0.62
CA GLU A 161 -5.36 -11.37 -1.20
C GLU A 161 -6.26 -10.62 -0.21
N THR A 162 -6.75 -11.25 0.85
CA THR A 162 -7.56 -10.60 1.89
C THR A 162 -6.69 -9.75 2.82
N VAL A 163 -5.39 -10.04 2.87
CA VAL A 163 -4.41 -9.30 3.67
C VAL A 163 -3.76 -8.21 2.83
N LYS A 164 -3.82 -6.98 3.32
CA LYS A 164 -3.27 -5.81 2.64
C LYS A 164 -2.23 -5.10 3.50
N CYS A 165 -1.23 -4.54 2.83
CA CYS A 165 -0.33 -3.55 3.42
C CYS A 165 -0.84 -2.16 3.07
N PHE A 166 -1.09 -1.33 4.08
CA PHE A 166 -1.35 0.09 3.91
C PHE A 166 -0.13 0.89 4.36
N LYS A 167 0.27 1.87 3.57
CA LYS A 167 1.39 2.74 3.90
C LYS A 167 1.12 4.18 3.51
N TRP A 168 1.34 5.10 4.43
CA TRP A 168 1.29 6.53 4.18
C TRP A 168 2.66 7.03 3.75
N THR A 169 2.90 7.08 2.43
CA THR A 169 4.22 7.29 1.83
C THR A 169 4.60 8.76 1.65
N LYS A 170 3.63 9.66 1.68
CA LYS A 170 3.88 11.11 1.66
C LYS A 170 2.89 11.84 2.55
N SER A 171 3.40 12.77 3.35
CA SER A 171 2.60 13.74 4.09
C SER A 171 3.33 15.07 4.11
N ARG A 172 2.68 16.12 3.61
CA ARG A 172 3.26 17.47 3.57
C ARG A 172 3.04 18.21 4.89
N TYR A 173 1.94 17.93 5.58
CA TYR A 173 1.47 18.71 6.73
C TYR A 173 1.36 17.93 8.03
N SER A 174 1.63 16.63 8.02
CA SER A 174 1.44 15.79 9.20
C SER A 174 2.76 15.24 9.72
N GLY A 175 2.99 15.41 11.01
CA GLY A 175 4.03 14.72 11.78
C GLY A 175 3.54 13.38 12.38
N SER A 176 2.55 12.72 11.80
CA SER A 176 2.00 11.47 12.32
C SER A 176 3.08 10.41 12.51
N SER A 177 3.05 9.75 13.68
CA SER A 177 3.92 8.62 13.98
C SER A 177 3.69 7.41 13.07
N LEU A 178 2.58 7.40 12.29
CA LEU A 178 2.24 6.36 11.32
C LEU A 178 2.80 6.63 9.92
N HIS A 179 3.38 7.82 9.68
CA HIS A 179 4.02 8.12 8.40
C HIS A 179 5.14 7.10 8.09
N ASN A 180 5.13 6.56 6.89
CA ASN A 180 6.03 5.50 6.41
C ASN A 180 5.98 4.17 7.18
N LYS A 181 5.08 3.98 8.14
CA LYS A 181 4.89 2.68 8.79
C LYS A 181 3.94 1.82 7.98
N PRO A 182 4.34 0.60 7.62
CA PRO A 182 3.46 -0.33 6.91
C PRO A 182 2.48 -0.97 7.90
N LEU A 183 1.19 -0.71 7.72
CA LEU A 183 0.12 -1.29 8.53
C LEU A 183 -0.41 -2.55 7.85
N LYS A 184 -0.58 -3.63 8.62
CA LYS A 184 -1.27 -4.84 8.17
C LYS A 184 -2.77 -4.62 8.33
N LEU A 185 -3.50 -4.78 7.23
CA LEU A 185 -4.97 -4.74 7.19
C LEU A 185 -5.50 -6.10 6.73
N THR A 186 -6.67 -6.48 7.21
CA THR A 186 -7.46 -7.59 6.66
C THR A 186 -8.75 -7.04 6.09
N LEU A 187 -9.13 -7.53 4.92
CA LEU A 187 -10.41 -7.24 4.28
C LEU A 187 -11.40 -8.34 4.67
N ASP A 188 -12.56 -7.97 5.19
CA ASP A 188 -13.64 -8.90 5.50
C ASP A 188 -14.62 -9.09 4.31
N ASP A 189 -15.58 -9.99 4.47
CA ASP A 189 -16.59 -10.28 3.45
C ASP A 189 -17.53 -9.09 3.18
N ASN A 190 -17.58 -8.11 4.08
CA ASN A 190 -18.34 -6.87 3.93
C ASN A 190 -17.49 -5.76 3.28
N LEU A 191 -16.31 -6.09 2.78
CA LEU A 191 -15.37 -5.17 2.15
C LEU A 191 -14.89 -4.06 3.09
N LEU A 192 -14.80 -4.34 4.38
CA LEU A 192 -14.25 -3.44 5.39
C LEU A 192 -12.85 -3.87 5.81
N TYR A 193 -11.97 -2.89 5.99
CA TYR A 193 -10.62 -3.12 6.45
C TYR A 193 -10.52 -3.04 7.96
N THR A 194 -9.92 -4.07 8.54
CA THR A 194 -9.55 -4.09 9.96
C THR A 194 -8.04 -4.05 10.11
N ARG A 195 -7.51 -3.19 10.97
CA ARG A 195 -6.08 -3.15 11.29
C ARG A 195 -5.68 -4.34 12.15
N ARG A 196 -4.55 -4.99 11.79
CA ARG A 196 -3.98 -6.14 12.50
C ARG A 196 -2.60 -5.87 13.09
N GLY A 197 -2.07 -4.65 12.92
CA GLY A 197 -0.78 -4.26 13.48
C GLY A 197 0.13 -3.57 12.47
N ILE A 198 1.45 -3.61 12.75
CA ILE A 198 2.50 -3.06 11.88
C ILE A 198 3.26 -4.24 11.24
N ILE A 199 3.51 -4.17 9.95
CA ILE A 199 4.34 -5.15 9.25
C ILE A 199 5.81 -4.89 9.61
N LYS A 200 6.48 -5.87 10.20
CA LYS A 200 7.88 -5.75 10.63
C LYS A 200 8.85 -5.73 9.44
N SER A 201 8.58 -6.54 8.41
CA SER A 201 9.38 -6.61 7.19
C SER A 201 8.49 -6.54 5.95
N GLU A 202 8.50 -5.39 5.25
CA GLU A 202 7.78 -5.24 3.98
C GLU A 202 8.27 -6.21 2.91
N ILE A 203 9.58 -6.48 2.89
CA ILE A 203 10.17 -7.40 1.90
C ILE A 203 9.60 -8.79 2.06
N ALA A 204 9.58 -9.32 3.30
CA ALA A 204 8.98 -10.62 3.59
C ALA A 204 7.49 -10.67 3.22
N TYR A 205 6.79 -9.57 3.45
CA TYR A 205 5.36 -9.45 3.18
C TYR A 205 5.03 -9.47 1.68
N PHE A 206 5.91 -8.92 0.82
CA PHE A 206 5.71 -8.81 -0.63
C PHE A 206 6.44 -9.89 -1.44
N THR A 207 7.21 -10.76 -0.80
CA THR A 207 7.90 -11.85 -1.48
C THR A 207 7.64 -13.15 -0.74
N ASN A 208 7.50 -14.24 -1.49
CA ASN A 208 7.47 -15.57 -0.88
C ASN A 208 8.90 -15.95 -0.44
N MET A 209 9.31 -15.41 0.71
CA MET A 209 10.69 -15.51 1.19
C MET A 209 11.05 -16.93 1.64
N SER A 210 10.06 -17.73 2.06
CA SER A 210 10.30 -19.13 2.46
C SER A 210 10.85 -19.97 1.30
N GLU A 211 10.53 -19.60 0.05
CA GLU A 211 11.04 -20.26 -1.15
C GLU A 211 12.40 -19.74 -1.62
N LYS A 212 12.90 -18.64 -1.06
CA LYS A 212 14.20 -18.12 -1.46
C LYS A 212 15.33 -19.01 -0.96
N MET A 213 16.22 -19.38 -1.86
CA MET A 213 17.37 -20.25 -1.54
C MET A 213 18.24 -19.65 -0.44
N GLU A 214 18.36 -18.34 -0.35
CA GLU A 214 19.10 -17.64 0.68
C GLU A 214 18.52 -17.89 2.08
N ILE A 215 17.19 -17.86 2.22
CA ILE A 215 16.48 -18.11 3.48
C ILE A 215 16.58 -19.59 3.84
N GLN A 216 16.34 -20.48 2.88
CA GLN A 216 16.48 -21.93 3.09
C GLN A 216 17.91 -22.30 3.52
N ALA A 217 18.91 -21.68 2.89
CA ALA A 217 20.30 -21.88 3.27
C ALA A 217 20.62 -21.38 4.70
N LEU A 218 20.07 -20.21 5.07
CA LEU A 218 20.24 -19.67 6.42
C LEU A 218 19.55 -20.55 7.46
N LYS A 219 18.32 -21.00 7.23
CA LYS A 219 17.60 -21.92 8.14
C LYS A 219 18.38 -23.22 8.31
N SER A 220 18.77 -23.87 7.21
CA SER A 220 19.58 -25.11 7.28
C SER A 220 20.93 -24.91 7.98
N PHE A 221 21.55 -23.75 7.80
CA PHE A 221 22.80 -23.41 8.47
C PHE A 221 22.60 -23.26 9.98
N ILE A 222 21.56 -22.59 10.42
CA ILE A 222 21.20 -22.41 11.84
C ILE A 222 20.94 -23.77 12.47
N ASP A 223 20.09 -24.60 11.85
CA ASP A 223 19.70 -25.89 12.39
C ASP A 223 20.90 -26.86 12.57
N ILE A 224 21.85 -26.79 11.65
CA ILE A 224 23.00 -27.75 11.64
C ILE A 224 24.19 -27.21 12.40
N ARG A 225 24.45 -25.91 12.34
CA ARG A 225 25.72 -25.31 12.82
C ARG A 225 25.59 -24.37 14.00
N LEU A 226 24.39 -23.83 14.24
CA LEU A 226 24.13 -22.81 15.26
C LEU A 226 22.92 -23.15 16.14
N PRO A 227 22.80 -24.35 16.72
CA PRO A 227 21.59 -24.72 17.46
C PRO A 227 21.33 -23.85 18.68
N ASP A 228 22.37 -23.21 19.26
CA ASP A 228 22.28 -22.38 20.47
C ASP A 228 22.78 -20.95 20.28
N GLY A 229 23.18 -20.56 19.06
CA GLY A 229 23.84 -19.27 18.81
C GLY A 229 23.20 -18.45 17.71
N ALA A 230 23.03 -17.20 18.01
CA ALA A 230 22.51 -16.24 17.02
C ALA A 230 23.61 -15.59 16.17
N GLU A 231 24.90 -15.80 16.50
CA GLU A 231 26.04 -15.13 15.83
C GLU A 231 26.87 -16.10 15.01
N PHE A 232 27.34 -15.66 13.84
CA PHE A 232 28.21 -16.46 12.97
C PHE A 232 29.13 -15.57 12.12
N TYR A 233 30.16 -16.16 11.53
CA TYR A 233 31.07 -15.47 10.61
C TYR A 233 30.74 -15.75 9.15
N THR A 234 31.09 -14.79 8.28
CA THR A 234 30.96 -14.91 6.81
C THR A 234 31.49 -16.25 6.29
N GLN A 235 32.65 -16.64 6.75
CA GLN A 235 33.33 -17.88 6.28
C GLN A 235 32.53 -19.13 6.62
N GLU A 236 31.97 -19.22 7.82
CA GLU A 236 31.16 -20.34 8.27
C GLU A 236 29.96 -20.59 7.38
N PHE A 237 29.17 -19.54 7.14
CA PHE A 237 28.00 -19.61 6.26
C PHE A 237 28.38 -19.88 4.79
N THR A 238 29.40 -19.20 4.26
CA THR A 238 29.77 -19.37 2.86
C THR A 238 30.37 -20.72 2.56
N THR A 239 31.14 -21.31 3.50
CA THR A 239 31.66 -22.67 3.39
C THR A 239 30.53 -23.69 3.47
N PHE A 240 29.61 -23.54 4.44
CA PHE A 240 28.44 -24.41 4.57
C PHE A 240 27.60 -24.44 3.26
N VAL A 241 27.28 -23.27 2.70
CA VAL A 241 26.51 -23.20 1.45
C VAL A 241 27.25 -23.82 0.26
N ALA A 242 28.56 -23.57 0.15
CA ALA A 242 29.37 -24.08 -0.95
C ALA A 242 29.59 -25.61 -0.89
N GLU A 243 29.65 -26.18 0.31
CA GLU A 243 29.84 -27.64 0.53
C GLU A 243 28.51 -28.41 0.52
N SER A 244 27.39 -27.72 0.64
CA SER A 244 26.07 -28.37 0.68
C SER A 244 25.56 -28.74 -0.71
N ASN A 245 25.29 -30.04 -0.88
CA ASN A 245 24.65 -30.54 -2.12
C ASN A 245 23.24 -30.00 -2.36
N ASN A 246 22.60 -29.47 -1.33
CA ASN A 246 21.21 -28.96 -1.40
C ASN A 246 21.11 -27.62 -2.13
N PHE A 247 22.24 -26.91 -2.35
CA PHE A 247 22.23 -25.56 -2.95
C PHE A 247 22.90 -25.51 -4.32
N ASN A 248 22.92 -26.63 -5.08
CA ASN A 248 23.36 -26.71 -6.48
C ASN A 248 24.72 -26.07 -6.75
N ASN A 249 25.74 -26.40 -5.95
CA ASN A 249 27.11 -25.93 -6.11
C ASN A 249 27.26 -24.41 -6.12
N VAL A 250 26.59 -23.74 -5.20
CA VAL A 250 26.67 -22.27 -5.05
C VAL A 250 28.11 -21.87 -4.73
N SER A 251 28.66 -20.96 -5.53
CA SER A 251 30.02 -20.45 -5.28
C SER A 251 30.08 -19.59 -4.00
N ILE A 252 31.25 -19.53 -3.37
CA ILE A 252 31.52 -18.65 -2.21
C ILE A 252 31.18 -17.20 -2.51
N ILE A 253 31.40 -16.73 -3.76
CA ILE A 253 31.04 -15.36 -4.20
C ILE A 253 29.53 -15.17 -4.15
N THR A 254 28.77 -16.15 -4.62
CA THR A 254 27.30 -16.11 -4.59
C THR A 254 26.78 -16.15 -3.15
N ALA A 255 27.34 -17.03 -2.31
CA ALA A 255 26.98 -17.10 -0.88
C ALA A 255 27.25 -15.77 -0.14
N LYS A 256 28.34 -15.06 -0.46
CA LYS A 256 28.60 -13.70 0.07
C LYS A 256 27.53 -12.69 -0.39
N ARG A 257 27.05 -12.80 -1.63
CA ARG A 257 25.94 -11.96 -2.11
C ARG A 257 24.65 -12.28 -1.37
N TRP A 258 24.42 -13.54 -1.01
CA TRP A 258 23.29 -13.96 -0.19
C TRP A 258 23.30 -13.32 1.20
N LEU A 259 24.44 -13.31 1.89
CA LEU A 259 24.59 -12.61 3.18
C LEU A 259 24.26 -11.12 3.07
N LYS A 260 24.66 -10.47 1.98
CA LYS A 260 24.31 -9.08 1.74
C LYS A 260 22.78 -8.91 1.63
N ARG A 261 22.11 -9.76 0.83
CA ARG A 261 20.65 -9.74 0.68
C ARG A 261 19.92 -10.04 1.99
N LEU A 262 20.36 -11.05 2.74
CA LEU A 262 19.79 -11.40 4.04
C LEU A 262 19.88 -10.22 5.03
N SER A 263 20.99 -9.47 4.97
CA SER A 263 21.13 -8.24 5.76
C SER A 263 20.22 -7.10 5.25
N GLU A 264 20.12 -6.91 3.94
CA GLU A 264 19.18 -5.94 3.33
C GLU A 264 17.72 -6.30 3.67
N TRP A 265 17.42 -7.59 3.80
CA TRP A 265 16.08 -8.08 4.22
C TRP A 265 15.88 -8.05 5.75
N ASN A 266 16.86 -7.55 6.50
CA ASN A 266 16.84 -7.46 7.95
C ASN A 266 16.65 -8.83 8.68
N VAL A 267 17.00 -9.93 8.03
CA VAL A 267 16.97 -11.28 8.60
C VAL A 267 18.21 -11.53 9.45
N ILE A 268 19.33 -10.92 9.05
CA ILE A 268 20.60 -10.90 9.80
C ILE A 268 21.07 -9.46 9.96
N GLU A 269 21.81 -9.21 11.03
CA GLU A 269 22.45 -7.93 11.30
C GLU A 269 23.96 -8.07 11.25
N LYS A 270 24.63 -7.17 10.53
CA LYS A 270 26.10 -7.15 10.47
C LYS A 270 26.67 -6.44 11.68
N LEU A 271 27.37 -7.20 12.54
CA LEU A 271 28.01 -6.68 13.76
C LEU A 271 29.42 -6.09 13.52
N GLY A 272 30.00 -6.27 12.32
CA GLY A 272 31.35 -5.81 11.94
C GLY A 272 32.29 -6.97 11.59
N HIS A 273 33.41 -6.69 10.87
CA HIS A 273 34.47 -7.65 10.50
C HIS A 273 33.98 -9.02 10.03
N GLY A 274 32.90 -9.06 9.23
CA GLY A 274 32.37 -10.33 8.71
C GLY A 274 31.57 -11.16 9.70
N LYS A 275 31.19 -10.62 10.85
CA LYS A 275 30.33 -11.23 11.86
C LYS A 275 28.90 -10.77 11.70
N TYR A 276 27.95 -11.69 11.84
CA TYR A 276 26.52 -11.47 11.72
C TYR A 276 25.76 -12.03 12.91
N LEU A 277 24.61 -11.39 13.21
CA LEU A 277 23.63 -11.84 14.19
C LEU A 277 22.35 -12.24 13.46
N VAL A 278 21.81 -13.42 13.76
CA VAL A 278 20.50 -13.83 13.24
C VAL A 278 19.39 -13.13 14.03
N LYS A 279 18.43 -12.55 13.33
CA LYS A 279 17.21 -11.96 13.92
C LYS A 279 16.08 -12.99 13.88
N ASN A 280 16.05 -13.90 14.85
CA ASN A 280 15.08 -15.00 14.91
C ASN A 280 13.62 -14.52 14.85
N GLU A 281 13.31 -13.37 15.47
CA GLU A 281 11.97 -12.76 15.40
C GLU A 281 11.54 -12.40 13.96
N ASN A 282 12.50 -12.11 13.08
CA ASN A 282 12.25 -11.84 11.68
C ASN A 282 12.28 -13.12 10.83
N LEU A 283 12.97 -14.16 11.28
CA LEU A 283 13.06 -15.43 10.57
C LEU A 283 11.75 -16.24 10.72
N SER A 284 11.09 -16.17 11.87
CA SER A 284 9.77 -16.78 12.11
C SER A 284 8.65 -16.15 11.26
N ASP A 285 8.80 -14.88 10.86
CA ASP A 285 7.87 -14.23 9.95
C ASP A 285 7.89 -14.85 8.53
N TYR A 286 8.88 -15.74 8.25
CA TYR A 286 9.06 -16.45 6.97
C TYR A 286 8.65 -17.93 7.04
N ASP A 287 8.21 -18.42 8.19
CA ASP A 287 7.54 -19.71 8.27
C ASP A 287 6.15 -19.54 7.66
N ALA A 288 5.82 -20.45 6.73
CA ALA A 288 4.55 -20.39 6.02
C ALA A 288 3.42 -20.24 7.03
N VAL A 289 2.55 -19.28 6.76
CA VAL A 289 1.25 -19.17 7.44
C VAL A 289 0.50 -20.45 7.04
N GLU A 290 0.43 -21.43 7.96
CA GLU A 290 -0.52 -22.53 7.85
C GLU A 290 -1.96 -22.01 7.88
#